data_d54a104b46682b09b9dc58da36da0712
#
_entry.id   d54a104b46682b09b9dc58da36da0712
#
_cell.length_a   1.000
_cell.length_b   1.000
_cell.length_c   1.000
_cell.angle_alpha   90.00
_cell.angle_beta   90.00
_cell.angle_gamma   90.00
#
_symmetry.space_group_name_H-M   'P 1'
#
loop_
_entity.id
_entity.type
_entity.pdbx_description
1 polymer ?
#
loop_
_entity_poly.entity_id
_entity_poly.type
_entity_poly.pdbx_seq_one_letter_code
_entity_poly.pdbx_strand_id
1 'polypeptide(L)'
;MKGWLQALGLTALLAGRALANEVELTQDEAHRQRCSGMYSRKAWGGEVDPFILTKFISESGGGEGDPLVSMVIFEWSDESLIGRPVSNDAEVCSGCQQEIASMLISTLQEKETICDEASVRANLCKQDEIGSFILAPNATETSKFPIISKAVNLNKLEAVKYPVKKTGFYCVSTYAYSGKGYRAVVEFRNAYGELPAAQIAKLPFYGGLTIVYAVIGIFWAFLYVQNRHDILPVQNYITAILVFLIVEQLMTWGFYDYQNRNGLNLGAKALMVIVAVLNAGRNAFSFFLLIIVCMGYGVVKPSLGRTMVYVRILAIAHFVFAVIYAVASLSITPDSAGPLVLLIVLPLAGTLTAFYVWTLNSLNATMKDLVDRKQKVKAMMYKKLWWCILGSIMVIFGFFFINSIVFAGRSDASFVPDHWKTRWFVLDGWLNIVYLFDIAFVAYLWRPTANNRRFAMSDELAQDDDGFEIRSFGSALDEEDVLADAEGHHGSEQRRDLSPVPPKPVPSAPRHRESLDGETIFAVGEDGDKWSDDDESPRNSGERQRLTSKD
;
A
#
# COMPACT_ATOMS: atom_id res chain seq x y z
N MET A 1 -33.18 26.58 5.15
CA MET A 1 -33.35 25.89 6.43
C MET A 1 -33.14 24.37 6.39
N LYS A 2 -33.47 23.65 5.31
CA LYS A 2 -33.22 22.18 5.20
C LYS A 2 -31.73 21.80 5.17
N GLY A 3 -30.86 22.60 4.56
CA GLY A 3 -29.42 22.31 4.49
C GLY A 3 -28.68 22.44 5.81
N TRP A 4 -29.12 23.33 6.69
CA TRP A 4 -28.53 23.52 8.03
C TRP A 4 -28.91 22.39 9.01
N LEU A 5 -30.10 21.83 8.87
CA LEU A 5 -30.54 20.66 9.64
C LEU A 5 -29.79 19.39 9.23
N GLN A 6 -29.44 19.24 7.95
CA GLN A 6 -28.60 18.14 7.48
C GLN A 6 -27.15 18.29 7.93
N ALA A 7 -26.60 19.51 7.94
CA ALA A 7 -25.26 19.77 8.49
C ALA A 7 -25.21 19.56 10.01
N LEU A 8 -26.25 19.98 10.75
CA LEU A 8 -26.36 19.70 12.19
C LEU A 8 -26.56 18.21 12.50
N GLY A 9 -27.28 17.48 11.65
CA GLY A 9 -27.39 16.01 11.74
C GLY A 9 -26.05 15.32 11.50
N LEU A 10 -25.22 15.81 10.58
CA LEU A 10 -23.89 15.28 10.32
C LEU A 10 -22.93 15.57 11.47
N THR A 11 -23.01 16.76 12.08
CA THR A 11 -22.18 17.11 13.25
C THR A 11 -22.59 16.37 14.53
N ALA A 12 -23.88 16.06 14.70
CA ALA A 12 -24.36 15.24 15.81
C ALA A 12 -23.94 13.76 15.67
N LEU A 13 -23.82 13.24 14.45
CA LEU A 13 -23.23 11.92 14.17
C LEU A 13 -21.72 11.87 14.43
N LEU A 14 -21.02 13.01 14.36
CA LEU A 14 -19.59 13.12 14.64
C LEU A 14 -19.24 13.18 16.13
N ALA A 15 -20.23 13.42 17.00
CA ALA A 15 -20.07 13.42 18.46
C ALA A 15 -20.12 12.01 19.11
N GLY A 16 -19.92 10.96 18.33
CA GLY A 16 -19.74 9.60 18.82
C GLY A 16 -18.49 9.52 19.72
N ARG A 17 -18.67 8.96 20.92
CA ARG A 17 -17.64 8.72 21.94
C ARG A 17 -16.36 8.19 21.28
N ALA A 18 -15.22 8.70 21.71
CA ALA A 18 -13.92 8.10 21.39
C ALA A 18 -13.95 6.64 21.87
N LEU A 19 -14.14 5.73 20.92
CA LEU A 19 -14.03 4.31 21.19
C LEU A 19 -12.55 3.98 20.99
N ALA A 20 -11.91 3.55 22.06
CA ALA A 20 -10.59 2.92 22.05
C ALA A 20 -10.57 1.78 21.01
N ASN A 21 -9.41 1.17 20.77
CA ASN A 21 -9.32 -0.03 19.93
C ASN A 21 -10.05 -1.20 20.63
N GLU A 22 -11.36 -1.12 20.60
CA GLU A 22 -12.28 -2.05 21.23
C GLU A 22 -12.60 -3.15 20.22
N VAL A 23 -12.35 -4.39 20.63
CA VAL A 23 -12.67 -5.60 19.86
C VAL A 23 -13.77 -6.36 20.59
N GLU A 24 -14.79 -6.75 19.86
CA GLU A 24 -15.90 -7.49 20.43
C GLU A 24 -15.59 -9.00 20.54
N LEU A 25 -16.02 -9.57 21.67
CA LEU A 25 -16.10 -11.00 21.93
C LEU A 25 -17.57 -11.39 22.07
N THR A 26 -17.94 -12.46 21.42
CA THR A 26 -19.31 -13.03 21.47
C THR A 26 -19.23 -14.54 21.73
N GLN A 27 -20.41 -15.17 21.91
CA GLN A 27 -20.49 -16.62 22.08
C GLN A 27 -20.09 -17.43 20.84
N ASP A 28 -20.03 -16.80 19.64
CA ASP A 28 -19.71 -17.48 18.38
C ASP A 28 -18.27 -17.99 18.38
N GLU A 29 -18.02 -19.19 17.86
CA GLU A 29 -16.67 -19.80 17.85
C GLU A 29 -15.59 -18.91 17.26
N ALA A 30 -15.88 -18.23 16.16
CA ALA A 30 -14.95 -17.32 15.50
C ALA A 30 -14.65 -16.05 16.32
N HIS A 31 -15.49 -15.73 17.32
CA HIS A 31 -15.43 -14.48 18.08
C HIS A 31 -15.20 -14.68 19.59
N ARG A 32 -15.00 -15.91 20.04
CA ARG A 32 -14.74 -16.22 21.47
C ARG A 32 -13.36 -15.81 21.95
N GLN A 33 -12.38 -15.69 21.03
CA GLN A 33 -11.00 -15.34 21.36
C GLN A 33 -10.53 -14.18 20.51
N ARG A 34 -9.86 -13.24 21.16
CA ARG A 34 -9.19 -12.11 20.50
C ARG A 34 -7.80 -11.95 21.05
N CYS A 35 -6.82 -11.83 20.14
CA CYS A 35 -5.42 -11.70 20.49
C CYS A 35 -4.82 -10.45 19.86
N SER A 36 -3.88 -9.83 20.57
CA SER A 36 -3.14 -8.66 20.08
C SER A 36 -1.73 -8.67 20.65
N GLY A 37 -0.78 -8.20 19.83
CA GLY A 37 0.54 -7.86 20.34
C GLY A 37 0.46 -6.67 21.29
N MET A 38 1.24 -6.71 22.36
CA MET A 38 1.31 -5.64 23.35
C MET A 38 2.76 -5.30 23.65
N TYR A 39 3.10 -4.00 23.63
CA TYR A 39 4.41 -3.51 24.05
C TYR A 39 4.37 -3.07 25.50
N SER A 40 5.33 -3.52 26.29
CA SER A 40 5.50 -3.04 27.65
C SER A 40 6.08 -1.62 27.66
N ARG A 41 5.82 -0.88 28.73
CA ARG A 41 6.39 0.46 28.95
C ARG A 41 7.92 0.48 28.87
N LYS A 42 8.59 -0.57 29.37
CA LYS A 42 10.06 -0.69 29.31
C LYS A 42 10.60 -0.86 27.90
N ALA A 43 9.84 -1.52 27.01
CA ALA A 43 10.28 -1.81 25.65
C ALA A 43 10.04 -0.64 24.70
N TRP A 44 8.98 0.16 24.90
CA TRP A 44 8.63 1.25 24.00
C TRP A 44 9.01 2.63 24.56
N GLY A 45 8.94 2.84 25.86
CA GLY A 45 9.12 4.13 26.51
C GLY A 45 7.81 4.91 26.43
N GLY A 46 6.84 4.96 26.92
CA GLY A 46 5.61 5.75 26.89
C GLY A 46 5.26 6.28 28.28
N GLU A 47 4.30 7.17 28.34
CA GLU A 47 3.83 7.75 29.61
C GLU A 47 2.74 6.87 30.25
N VAL A 48 2.05 6.05 29.43
CA VAL A 48 0.90 5.24 29.86
C VAL A 48 1.33 3.82 30.17
N ASP A 49 0.87 3.26 31.29
CA ASP A 49 1.04 1.86 31.58
C ASP A 49 0.08 1.03 30.70
N PRO A 50 0.61 0.11 29.87
CA PRO A 50 -0.21 -0.68 28.97
C PRO A 50 -1.07 -1.67 29.74
N PHE A 51 -2.32 -1.85 29.28
CA PHE A 51 -3.27 -2.75 29.90
C PHE A 51 -4.24 -3.36 28.87
N ILE A 52 -4.84 -4.48 29.27
CA ILE A 52 -5.98 -5.08 28.59
C ILE A 52 -7.18 -4.91 29.52
N LEU A 53 -8.25 -4.34 29.01
CA LEU A 53 -9.47 -4.10 29.77
C LEU A 53 -10.64 -4.83 29.11
N THR A 54 -11.25 -5.76 29.82
CA THR A 54 -12.43 -6.50 29.34
C THR A 54 -13.66 -6.00 30.08
N LYS A 55 -14.65 -5.54 29.33
CA LYS A 55 -15.95 -5.09 29.83
C LYS A 55 -17.04 -5.97 29.25
N PHE A 56 -17.89 -6.55 30.09
CA PHE A 56 -19.04 -7.31 29.67
C PHE A 56 -20.26 -6.39 29.54
N ILE A 57 -21.05 -6.63 28.51
CA ILE A 57 -22.34 -5.96 28.28
C ILE A 57 -23.40 -7.04 28.38
N SER A 58 -24.35 -6.87 29.30
CA SER A 58 -25.46 -7.82 29.45
C SER A 58 -26.41 -7.70 28.26
N GLU A 59 -26.59 -8.76 27.51
CA GLU A 59 -27.76 -8.89 26.63
C GLU A 59 -28.92 -9.42 27.46
N SER A 60 -30.04 -8.68 27.46
CA SER A 60 -31.27 -9.00 28.18
C SER A 60 -31.90 -10.30 27.63
N GLY A 61 -31.42 -11.45 28.04
CA GLY A 61 -32.05 -12.74 27.81
C GLY A 61 -32.63 -13.27 29.11
N GLY A 62 -33.93 -13.17 29.29
CA GLY A 62 -34.64 -13.70 30.45
C GLY A 62 -34.45 -15.22 30.57
N GLY A 63 -33.86 -15.65 31.64
CA GLY A 63 -33.73 -17.05 32.04
C GLY A 63 -33.39 -17.13 33.53
N GLU A 64 -34.01 -18.06 34.27
CA GLU A 64 -33.69 -18.36 35.67
C GLU A 64 -32.24 -18.87 35.77
N GLY A 65 -31.44 -18.27 36.64
CA GLY A 65 -30.06 -18.62 36.96
C GLY A 65 -29.06 -17.49 36.74
N ASP A 66 -27.96 -17.52 37.48
CA ASP A 66 -26.86 -16.55 37.34
C ASP A 66 -26.16 -16.71 35.99
N PRO A 67 -26.14 -15.68 35.15
CA PRO A 67 -25.44 -15.72 33.84
C PRO A 67 -23.94 -15.63 34.08
N LEU A 68 -23.25 -16.76 34.04
CA LEU A 68 -21.80 -16.86 34.21
C LEU A 68 -21.10 -16.98 32.85
N VAL A 69 -20.03 -16.21 32.67
CA VAL A 69 -19.12 -16.29 31.53
C VAL A 69 -17.71 -16.57 32.03
N SER A 70 -17.13 -17.65 31.55
CA SER A 70 -15.72 -17.96 31.78
C SER A 70 -14.82 -17.03 30.98
N MET A 71 -13.79 -16.46 31.59
CA MET A 71 -12.82 -15.60 30.91
C MET A 71 -11.43 -15.97 31.35
N VAL A 72 -10.49 -15.98 30.37
CA VAL A 72 -9.06 -16.11 30.65
C VAL A 72 -8.28 -15.08 29.83
N ILE A 73 -7.26 -14.47 30.45
CA ILE A 73 -6.28 -13.60 29.81
C ILE A 73 -4.91 -14.22 30.01
N PHE A 74 -4.21 -14.47 28.91
CA PHE A 74 -2.91 -15.14 28.91
C PHE A 74 -2.02 -14.64 27.78
N GLU A 75 -0.74 -14.89 27.87
CA GLU A 75 0.20 -14.72 26.75
C GLU A 75 0.27 -16.02 25.95
N TRP A 76 0.37 -15.91 24.63
CA TRP A 76 0.24 -17.04 23.71
C TRP A 76 1.17 -18.23 24.02
N SER A 77 2.41 -17.97 24.44
CA SER A 77 3.34 -19.06 24.82
C SER A 77 2.83 -19.92 25.99
N ASP A 78 1.89 -19.40 26.77
CA ASP A 78 1.30 -20.05 27.93
C ASP A 78 -0.04 -20.75 27.62
N GLU A 79 -0.45 -20.82 26.34
CA GLU A 79 -1.67 -21.51 25.89
C GLU A 79 -1.67 -22.99 26.36
N SER A 80 -0.52 -23.64 26.33
CA SER A 80 -0.37 -25.02 26.77
C SER A 80 -0.70 -25.26 28.25
N LEU A 81 -0.64 -24.19 29.06
CA LEU A 81 -0.95 -24.21 30.50
C LEU A 81 -2.47 -24.07 30.78
N ILE A 82 -3.30 -23.88 29.75
CA ILE A 82 -4.77 -23.82 29.88
C ILE A 82 -5.33 -25.19 29.62
N GLY A 83 -6.17 -25.65 30.53
CA GLY A 83 -6.77 -26.98 30.51
C GLY A 83 -5.87 -28.05 31.10
N ARG A 84 -6.50 -29.11 31.58
CA ARG A 84 -5.84 -30.33 32.07
C ARG A 84 -6.29 -31.54 31.27
N PRO A 85 -5.40 -32.45 30.94
CA PRO A 85 -5.79 -33.69 30.30
C PRO A 85 -6.67 -34.49 31.27
N VAL A 86 -7.78 -34.98 30.79
CA VAL A 86 -8.61 -35.95 31.53
C VAL A 86 -7.83 -37.27 31.51
N SER A 87 -7.36 -37.72 32.68
CA SER A 87 -6.84 -39.06 32.82
C SER A 87 -8.04 -40.01 32.71
N ASN A 88 -8.34 -40.48 31.51
CA ASN A 88 -9.19 -41.63 31.37
C ASN A 88 -8.37 -42.80 31.89
N ASP A 89 -8.64 -43.25 33.13
CA ASP A 89 -8.31 -44.57 33.65
C ASP A 89 -9.13 -45.65 32.88
N ALA A 90 -9.19 -45.54 31.55
CA ALA A 90 -9.62 -46.60 30.68
C ALA A 90 -8.48 -47.61 30.65
N GLU A 91 -8.73 -48.77 31.29
CA GLU A 91 -7.87 -49.95 31.25
C GLU A 91 -7.21 -50.08 29.88
N VAL A 92 -5.92 -49.71 29.83
CA VAL A 92 -5.08 -49.87 28.63
C VAL A 92 -5.16 -51.36 28.28
N CYS A 93 -5.71 -51.69 27.13
CA CYS A 93 -5.75 -53.02 26.57
C CYS A 93 -4.37 -53.67 26.71
N SER A 94 -4.29 -54.66 27.59
CA SER A 94 -3.12 -55.48 27.83
C SER A 94 -2.80 -56.24 26.55
N GLY A 95 -2.09 -55.65 25.60
CA GLY A 95 -1.69 -56.29 24.33
C GLY A 95 -1.44 -55.41 23.11
N CYS A 96 -1.68 -54.08 23.20
CA CYS A 96 -1.36 -53.21 22.06
C CYS A 96 0.11 -52.75 22.12
N GLN A 97 0.80 -52.81 21.00
CA GLN A 97 2.22 -52.38 20.87
C GLN A 97 2.39 -50.92 21.36
N GLN A 98 3.20 -50.74 22.36
CA GLN A 98 3.34 -49.58 23.22
C GLN A 98 3.74 -48.29 22.47
N GLU A 99 4.36 -48.39 21.28
CA GLU A 99 4.79 -47.24 20.50
C GLU A 99 3.66 -46.57 19.70
N ILE A 100 2.70 -47.37 19.18
CA ILE A 100 1.57 -46.81 18.41
C ILE A 100 0.52 -46.24 19.34
N ALA A 101 0.33 -46.84 20.51
CA ALA A 101 -0.60 -46.35 21.51
C ALA A 101 -0.17 -45.00 22.10
N SER A 102 1.14 -44.76 22.36
CA SER A 102 1.61 -43.48 22.89
C SER A 102 1.49 -42.34 21.88
N MET A 103 1.64 -42.62 20.59
CA MET A 103 1.51 -41.63 19.52
C MET A 103 0.04 -41.28 19.22
N LEU A 104 -0.89 -42.25 19.32
CA LEU A 104 -2.34 -42.02 19.19
C LEU A 104 -2.92 -41.36 20.42
N ILE A 105 -2.46 -41.70 21.63
CA ILE A 105 -2.96 -41.14 22.89
C ILE A 105 -2.55 -39.66 23.02
N SER A 106 -1.39 -39.27 22.54
CA SER A 106 -0.94 -37.86 22.55
C SER A 106 -1.74 -36.94 21.61
N THR A 107 -2.38 -37.52 20.57
CA THR A 107 -3.22 -36.78 19.61
C THR A 107 -4.71 -36.75 19.97
N LEU A 108 -5.16 -37.59 20.91
CA LEU A 108 -6.57 -37.70 21.33
C LEU A 108 -6.83 -37.33 22.78
N GLN A 109 -5.86 -36.77 23.48
CA GLN A 109 -6.04 -36.34 24.86
C GLN A 109 -6.95 -35.10 24.90
N GLU A 110 -8.24 -35.32 25.07
CA GLU A 110 -9.25 -34.28 25.26
C GLU A 110 -8.89 -33.51 26.55
N LYS A 111 -8.54 -32.22 26.38
CA LYS A 111 -8.24 -31.34 27.53
C LYS A 111 -9.54 -30.72 28.02
N GLU A 112 -9.84 -30.95 29.29
CA GLU A 112 -10.91 -30.21 29.97
C GLU A 112 -10.40 -28.76 30.22
N THR A 113 -11.13 -27.81 29.67
CA THR A 113 -10.69 -26.39 29.73
C THR A 113 -11.54 -25.55 30.67
N ILE A 114 -12.77 -25.98 30.99
CA ILE A 114 -13.71 -25.24 31.85
C ILE A 114 -13.98 -26.03 33.12
N CYS A 115 -13.96 -25.35 34.25
CA CYS A 115 -14.28 -25.92 35.54
C CYS A 115 -15.79 -26.02 35.70
N ASP A 116 -16.28 -27.23 35.70
CA ASP A 116 -17.67 -27.58 36.00
C ASP A 116 -17.75 -28.56 37.19
N GLU A 117 -18.95 -28.99 37.58
CA GLU A 117 -19.12 -29.94 38.68
C GLU A 117 -18.48 -31.31 38.41
N ALA A 118 -18.35 -31.72 37.14
CA ALA A 118 -17.70 -32.97 36.76
C ALA A 118 -16.18 -32.85 36.93
N SER A 119 -15.60 -31.73 36.49
CA SER A 119 -14.17 -31.42 36.67
C SER A 119 -13.78 -31.31 38.15
N VAL A 120 -14.66 -30.78 39.01
CA VAL A 120 -14.45 -30.73 40.47
C VAL A 120 -14.43 -32.15 41.05
N ARG A 121 -15.35 -33.02 40.63
CA ARG A 121 -15.37 -34.44 41.07
C ARG A 121 -14.14 -35.20 40.60
N ALA A 122 -13.60 -34.84 39.43
CA ALA A 122 -12.36 -35.40 38.88
C ALA A 122 -11.08 -34.77 39.49
N ASN A 123 -11.20 -33.88 40.47
CA ASN A 123 -10.07 -33.12 41.07
C ASN A 123 -9.23 -32.29 40.08
N LEU A 124 -9.83 -31.87 38.99
CA LEU A 124 -9.20 -31.02 37.99
C LEU A 124 -9.19 -29.53 38.38
N CYS A 125 -10.20 -29.11 39.18
CA CYS A 125 -10.34 -27.76 39.71
C CYS A 125 -11.02 -27.78 41.09
N LYS A 126 -11.05 -26.63 41.75
CA LYS A 126 -11.71 -26.45 43.05
C LYS A 126 -13.14 -25.97 42.88
N GLN A 127 -13.97 -26.16 43.92
CA GLN A 127 -15.37 -25.76 43.92
C GLN A 127 -15.57 -24.24 43.80
N ASP A 128 -14.65 -23.44 44.30
CA ASP A 128 -14.65 -21.98 44.20
C ASP A 128 -14.22 -21.46 42.80
N GLU A 129 -13.69 -22.34 41.95
CA GLU A 129 -13.25 -22.05 40.57
C GLU A 129 -14.31 -22.42 39.52
N ILE A 130 -15.50 -22.92 39.93
CA ILE A 130 -16.56 -23.27 38.98
C ILE A 130 -16.90 -22.10 38.07
N GLY A 131 -16.97 -22.37 36.76
CA GLY A 131 -17.20 -21.38 35.72
C GLY A 131 -15.94 -20.63 35.27
N SER A 132 -14.75 -20.93 35.79
CA SER A 132 -13.49 -20.39 35.33
C SER A 132 -12.74 -21.37 34.40
N PHE A 133 -11.71 -20.91 33.67
CA PHE A 133 -10.84 -21.80 32.94
C PHE A 133 -9.92 -22.57 33.88
N ILE A 134 -9.76 -23.87 33.63
CA ILE A 134 -8.84 -24.72 34.37
C ILE A 134 -7.41 -24.38 33.97
N LEU A 135 -6.53 -24.24 34.97
CA LEU A 135 -5.11 -24.01 34.76
C LEU A 135 -4.29 -25.25 35.14
N ALA A 136 -3.15 -25.47 34.48
CA ALA A 136 -2.20 -26.52 34.83
C ALA A 136 -1.72 -26.36 36.29
N PRO A 137 -1.35 -27.43 37.00
CA PRO A 137 -1.00 -27.39 38.43
C PRO A 137 0.07 -26.37 38.80
N ASN A 138 1.05 -26.13 37.92
CA ASN A 138 2.17 -25.21 38.17
C ASN A 138 2.13 -24.00 37.22
N ALA A 139 0.94 -23.64 36.69
CA ALA A 139 0.80 -22.58 35.71
C ALA A 139 1.34 -21.23 36.22
N THR A 140 1.11 -20.89 37.50
CA THR A 140 1.60 -19.64 38.11
C THR A 140 3.11 -19.61 38.32
N GLU A 141 3.77 -20.75 38.46
CA GLU A 141 5.22 -20.86 38.64
C GLU A 141 5.95 -21.00 37.29
N THR A 142 5.35 -21.72 36.35
CA THR A 142 5.93 -21.99 35.02
C THR A 142 5.78 -20.82 34.08
N SER A 143 4.65 -20.10 34.16
CA SER A 143 4.39 -18.96 33.32
C SER A 143 5.28 -17.77 33.64
N LYS A 144 5.85 -17.17 32.60
CA LYS A 144 6.60 -15.89 32.70
C LYS A 144 5.67 -14.69 32.80
N PHE A 145 4.39 -14.89 32.52
CA PHE A 145 3.35 -13.86 32.44
C PHE A 145 2.20 -14.24 33.37
N PRO A 146 1.60 -13.31 34.13
CA PRO A 146 0.48 -13.65 34.97
C PRO A 146 -0.70 -14.11 34.10
N ILE A 147 -1.30 -15.26 34.44
CA ILE A 147 -2.53 -15.75 33.80
C ILE A 147 -3.69 -15.36 34.72
N ILE A 148 -4.71 -14.70 34.18
CA ILE A 148 -5.94 -14.39 34.91
C ILE A 148 -7.05 -15.27 34.33
N SER A 149 -7.56 -16.20 35.14
CA SER A 149 -8.76 -16.98 34.86
C SER A 149 -9.85 -16.58 35.88
N LYS A 150 -11.04 -16.21 35.41
CA LYS A 150 -12.13 -15.72 36.27
C LYS A 150 -13.49 -16.09 35.68
N ALA A 151 -14.41 -16.51 36.53
CA ALA A 151 -15.83 -16.57 36.22
C ALA A 151 -16.45 -15.19 36.46
N VAL A 152 -17.06 -14.60 35.44
CA VAL A 152 -17.69 -13.28 35.49
C VAL A 152 -19.21 -13.43 35.51
N ASN A 153 -19.85 -12.87 36.54
CA ASN A 153 -21.30 -12.83 36.64
C ASN A 153 -21.83 -11.59 35.89
N LEU A 154 -22.65 -11.79 34.86
CA LEU A 154 -23.20 -10.71 34.04
C LEU A 154 -24.22 -9.84 34.80
N ASN A 155 -24.69 -10.25 35.95
CA ASN A 155 -25.53 -9.42 36.83
C ASN A 155 -24.71 -8.40 37.62
N LYS A 156 -23.39 -8.66 37.79
CA LYS A 156 -22.41 -7.74 38.42
C LYS A 156 -21.36 -7.38 37.39
N LEU A 157 -21.65 -6.36 36.58
CA LEU A 157 -20.76 -5.91 35.49
C LEU A 157 -19.44 -5.35 36.05
N GLU A 158 -18.51 -6.22 36.31
CA GLU A 158 -17.17 -5.88 36.77
C GLU A 158 -16.18 -5.84 35.57
N ALA A 159 -15.51 -4.72 35.35
CA ALA A 159 -14.48 -4.65 34.32
C ALA A 159 -13.19 -5.32 34.83
N VAL A 160 -12.63 -6.23 34.04
CA VAL A 160 -11.39 -6.92 34.38
C VAL A 160 -10.24 -6.24 33.70
N LYS A 161 -9.29 -5.72 34.50
CA LYS A 161 -8.09 -5.04 34.02
C LYS A 161 -6.85 -5.91 34.22
N TYR A 162 -6.13 -6.18 33.13
CA TYR A 162 -4.87 -6.91 33.11
C TYR A 162 -3.71 -5.95 32.83
N PRO A 163 -2.76 -5.73 33.74
CA PRO A 163 -1.60 -4.87 33.50
C PRO A 163 -0.52 -5.61 32.71
N VAL A 164 -0.13 -5.06 31.56
CA VAL A 164 0.91 -5.65 30.69
C VAL A 164 2.30 -5.21 31.14
N LYS A 165 3.04 -6.09 31.80
CA LYS A 165 4.39 -5.81 32.32
C LYS A 165 5.50 -6.15 31.35
N LYS A 166 5.30 -7.09 30.43
CA LYS A 166 6.27 -7.57 29.44
C LYS A 166 5.65 -7.52 28.05
N THR A 167 6.50 -7.28 27.03
CA THR A 167 6.09 -7.32 25.62
C THR A 167 5.82 -8.77 25.22
N GLY A 168 4.65 -9.03 24.61
CA GLY A 168 4.23 -10.36 24.20
C GLY A 168 2.98 -10.29 23.32
N PHE A 169 2.46 -11.46 22.95
CA PHE A 169 1.22 -11.62 22.20
C PHE A 169 0.15 -12.16 23.14
N TYR A 170 -0.77 -11.30 23.54
CA TYR A 170 -1.77 -11.62 24.57
C TYR A 170 -3.10 -11.95 23.95
N CYS A 171 -3.77 -12.95 24.54
CA CYS A 171 -5.09 -13.41 24.16
C CYS A 171 -6.08 -13.24 25.30
N VAL A 172 -7.30 -12.90 24.95
CA VAL A 172 -8.47 -12.94 25.83
C VAL A 172 -9.43 -13.94 25.23
N SER A 173 -9.72 -15.00 25.97
CA SER A 173 -10.70 -16.02 25.58
C SER A 173 -11.87 -16.00 26.55
N THR A 174 -13.07 -16.19 26.00
CA THR A 174 -14.32 -16.22 26.77
C THR A 174 -15.19 -17.41 26.36
N TYR A 175 -15.98 -17.91 27.30
CA TYR A 175 -16.89 -19.03 27.07
C TYR A 175 -18.19 -18.84 27.84
N ALA A 176 -19.32 -19.06 27.19
CA ALA A 176 -20.67 -18.95 27.80
C ALA A 176 -20.97 -20.15 28.73
N TYR A 177 -20.50 -20.12 29.96
CA TYR A 177 -20.70 -21.23 30.91
C TYR A 177 -22.17 -21.57 31.15
N SER A 178 -23.02 -20.56 31.33
CA SER A 178 -24.46 -20.73 31.54
C SER A 178 -25.26 -20.90 30.23
N GLY A 179 -24.63 -20.99 29.08
CA GLY A 179 -25.28 -21.10 27.77
C GLY A 179 -26.04 -19.84 27.32
N LYS A 180 -25.98 -18.74 28.10
CA LYS A 180 -26.63 -17.47 27.76
C LYS A 180 -25.72 -16.64 26.84
N GLY A 181 -26.34 -15.96 25.87
CA GLY A 181 -25.65 -15.02 25.01
C GLY A 181 -24.99 -13.89 25.80
N TYR A 182 -23.78 -13.56 25.46
CA TYR A 182 -23.04 -12.43 26.03
C TYR A 182 -22.34 -11.65 24.95
N ARG A 183 -22.05 -10.39 25.25
CA ARG A 183 -21.19 -9.50 24.47
C ARG A 183 -20.16 -8.91 25.42
N ALA A 184 -18.90 -9.04 25.07
CA ALA A 184 -17.83 -8.40 25.80
C ALA A 184 -17.02 -7.52 24.86
N VAL A 185 -16.46 -6.44 25.38
CA VAL A 185 -15.60 -5.52 24.67
C VAL A 185 -14.23 -5.55 25.32
N VAL A 186 -13.20 -5.85 24.53
CA VAL A 186 -11.82 -5.88 24.98
C VAL A 186 -11.08 -4.69 24.39
N GLU A 187 -10.50 -3.88 25.27
CA GLU A 187 -9.64 -2.76 24.95
C GLU A 187 -8.17 -3.16 25.15
N PHE A 188 -7.38 -3.14 24.07
CA PHE A 188 -5.93 -3.36 24.11
C PHE A 188 -5.23 -2.00 24.03
N ARG A 189 -4.78 -1.48 25.17
CA ARG A 189 -4.11 -0.19 25.24
C ARG A 189 -2.62 -0.36 25.41
N ASN A 190 -1.85 0.09 24.41
CA ASN A 190 -0.39 0.05 24.42
C ASN A 190 0.23 1.27 25.11
N ALA A 191 1.52 1.19 25.42
CA ALA A 191 2.26 2.27 26.08
C ALA A 191 2.32 3.57 25.24
N TYR A 192 2.18 3.47 23.92
CA TYR A 192 2.23 4.59 22.97
C TYR A 192 0.84 5.13 22.56
N GLY A 193 -0.25 4.43 22.91
CA GLY A 193 -1.61 4.81 22.57
C GLY A 193 -2.50 3.64 22.15
N GLU A 194 -3.48 3.94 21.30
CA GLU A 194 -4.58 3.05 20.92
C GLU A 194 -4.31 2.23 19.64
N LEU A 195 -3.23 2.55 18.91
CA LEU A 195 -2.92 1.84 17.66
C LEU A 195 -2.54 0.38 17.95
N PRO A 196 -3.08 -0.61 17.22
CA PRO A 196 -2.67 -2.00 17.36
C PRO A 196 -1.15 -2.17 17.21
N ALA A 197 -0.56 -3.02 18.04
CA ALA A 197 0.90 -3.19 18.06
C ALA A 197 1.49 -3.69 16.72
N ALA A 198 0.72 -4.47 15.98
CA ALA A 198 1.09 -4.89 14.63
C ALA A 198 1.18 -3.74 13.61
N GLN A 199 0.61 -2.57 13.92
CA GLN A 199 0.53 -1.42 13.01
C GLN A 199 1.39 -0.23 13.45
N ILE A 200 1.91 -0.22 14.68
CA ILE A 200 2.65 0.95 15.19
C ILE A 200 3.87 1.31 14.34
N ALA A 201 4.54 0.34 13.76
CA ALA A 201 5.70 0.57 12.90
C ALA A 201 5.34 1.30 11.59
N LYS A 202 4.06 1.30 11.18
CA LYS A 202 3.58 2.08 10.04
C LYS A 202 3.65 3.58 10.29
N LEU A 203 3.49 4.01 11.53
CA LEU A 203 3.52 5.45 11.88
C LEU A 203 4.88 6.10 11.53
N PRO A 204 6.03 5.66 12.06
CA PRO A 204 7.33 6.21 11.65
C PRO A 204 7.66 5.91 10.18
N PHE A 205 7.20 4.80 9.64
CA PHE A 205 7.44 4.43 8.24
C PHE A 205 6.79 5.43 7.27
N TYR A 206 5.49 5.72 7.40
CA TYR A 206 4.82 6.68 6.54
C TYR A 206 5.26 8.12 6.79
N GLY A 207 5.65 8.47 8.03
CA GLY A 207 6.31 9.74 8.31
C GLY A 207 7.64 9.87 7.57
N GLY A 208 8.47 8.83 7.58
CA GLY A 208 9.72 8.78 6.84
C GLY A 208 9.51 8.87 5.32
N LEU A 209 8.54 8.13 4.78
CA LEU A 209 8.18 8.20 3.36
C LEU A 209 7.72 9.62 2.95
N THR A 210 6.92 10.27 3.78
CA THR A 210 6.48 11.65 3.53
C THR A 210 7.66 12.59 3.39
N ILE A 211 8.66 12.47 4.28
CA ILE A 211 9.88 13.29 4.23
C ILE A 211 10.67 12.99 2.96
N VAL A 212 10.84 11.72 2.59
CA VAL A 212 11.57 11.33 1.38
C VAL A 212 10.88 11.88 0.13
N TYR A 213 9.55 11.72 0.00
CA TYR A 213 8.80 12.30 -1.11
C TYR A 213 8.87 13.82 -1.15
N ALA A 214 8.84 14.49 0.01
CA ALA A 214 9.02 15.94 0.10
C ALA A 214 10.39 16.38 -0.39
N VAL A 215 11.47 15.68 -0.03
CA VAL A 215 12.84 15.95 -0.51
C VAL A 215 12.92 15.77 -2.03
N ILE A 216 12.39 14.67 -2.56
CA ILE A 216 12.33 14.45 -4.02
C ILE A 216 11.52 15.54 -4.70
N GLY A 217 10.38 15.93 -4.13
CA GLY A 217 9.52 16.98 -4.65
C GLY A 217 10.18 18.36 -4.65
N ILE A 218 10.92 18.72 -3.61
CA ILE A 218 11.68 19.98 -3.52
C ILE A 218 12.78 20.01 -4.58
N PHE A 219 13.54 18.92 -4.71
CA PHE A 219 14.58 18.81 -5.75
C PHE A 219 13.98 18.90 -7.15
N TRP A 220 12.87 18.21 -7.40
CA TRP A 220 12.13 18.31 -8.66
C TRP A 220 11.63 19.73 -8.93
N ALA A 221 11.02 20.37 -7.94
CA ALA A 221 10.52 21.74 -8.06
C ALA A 221 11.63 22.74 -8.37
N PHE A 222 12.81 22.58 -7.76
CA PHE A 222 13.98 23.38 -8.05
C PHE A 222 14.38 23.27 -9.53
N LEU A 223 14.54 22.05 -10.05
CA LEU A 223 14.87 21.81 -11.46
C LEU A 223 13.76 22.32 -12.41
N TYR A 224 12.50 22.14 -12.01
CA TYR A 224 11.34 22.60 -12.78
C TYR A 224 11.34 24.14 -12.94
N VAL A 225 11.55 24.88 -11.86
CA VAL A 225 11.60 26.34 -11.88
C VAL A 225 12.82 26.84 -12.65
N GLN A 226 13.98 26.21 -12.47
CA GLN A 226 15.20 26.56 -13.17
C GLN A 226 15.06 26.42 -14.70
N ASN A 227 14.36 25.37 -15.16
CA ASN A 227 14.21 25.06 -16.58
C ASN A 227 12.77 25.31 -17.09
N ARG A 228 12.06 26.27 -16.51
CA ARG A 228 10.63 26.53 -16.78
C ARG A 228 10.27 26.79 -18.25
N HIS A 229 11.23 27.27 -19.06
CA HIS A 229 11.02 27.57 -20.47
C HIS A 229 11.10 26.34 -21.39
N ASP A 230 11.69 25.24 -20.88
CA ASP A 230 11.95 23.99 -21.63
C ASP A 230 11.19 22.79 -21.07
N ILE A 231 10.06 23.02 -20.39
CA ILE A 231 9.28 21.97 -19.78
C ILE A 231 8.52 21.13 -20.83
N LEU A 232 8.62 19.82 -20.69
CA LEU A 232 7.88 18.86 -21.51
C LEU A 232 6.49 18.58 -20.93
N PRO A 233 5.48 18.29 -21.77
CA PRO A 233 4.13 17.97 -21.29
C PRO A 233 4.08 16.81 -20.27
N VAL A 234 4.92 15.79 -20.43
CA VAL A 234 5.02 14.65 -19.48
C VAL A 234 5.52 15.08 -18.10
N GLN A 235 6.40 16.10 -18.03
CA GLN A 235 6.93 16.60 -16.76
C GLN A 235 5.85 17.27 -15.90
N ASN A 236 4.81 17.83 -16.50
CA ASN A 236 3.65 18.37 -15.76
C ASN A 236 2.90 17.24 -15.03
N TYR A 237 2.74 16.08 -15.67
CA TYR A 237 2.11 14.93 -15.04
C TYR A 237 2.99 14.34 -13.92
N ILE A 238 4.31 14.32 -14.11
CA ILE A 238 5.27 13.90 -13.06
C ILE A 238 5.19 14.87 -11.86
N THR A 239 5.12 16.18 -12.11
CA THR A 239 4.93 17.18 -11.07
C THR A 239 3.64 16.94 -10.29
N ALA A 240 2.53 16.72 -11.01
CA ALA A 240 1.23 16.48 -10.40
C ALA A 240 1.23 15.21 -9.53
N ILE A 241 1.84 14.12 -9.98
CA ILE A 241 1.90 12.89 -9.18
C ILE A 241 2.81 13.05 -7.97
N LEU A 242 3.94 13.75 -8.07
CA LEU A 242 4.82 13.99 -6.91
C LEU A 242 4.11 14.80 -5.82
N VAL A 243 3.39 15.86 -6.20
CA VAL A 243 2.58 16.64 -5.24
C VAL A 243 1.48 15.77 -4.64
N PHE A 244 0.80 14.99 -5.46
CA PHE A 244 -0.25 14.07 -4.99
C PHE A 244 0.29 13.05 -3.98
N LEU A 245 1.46 12.47 -4.22
CA LEU A 245 2.10 11.50 -3.35
C LEU A 245 2.49 12.10 -1.99
N ILE A 246 3.01 13.32 -1.97
CA ILE A 246 3.33 14.02 -0.71
C ILE A 246 2.05 14.17 0.13
N VAL A 247 0.95 14.60 -0.49
CA VAL A 247 -0.34 14.77 0.20
C VAL A 247 -0.88 13.41 0.66
N GLU A 248 -0.85 12.39 -0.18
CA GLU A 248 -1.35 11.04 0.15
C GLU A 248 -0.57 10.42 1.31
N GLN A 249 0.77 10.48 1.29
CA GLN A 249 1.59 9.94 2.37
C GLN A 249 1.42 10.72 3.68
N LEU A 250 1.30 12.05 3.61
CA LEU A 250 1.00 12.89 4.77
C LEU A 250 -0.36 12.55 5.39
N MET A 251 -1.39 12.35 4.55
CA MET A 251 -2.73 11.96 5.02
C MET A 251 -2.71 10.55 5.64
N THR A 252 -1.95 9.63 5.07
CA THR A 252 -1.78 8.28 5.61
C THR A 252 -1.07 8.31 6.96
N TRP A 253 0.01 9.08 7.08
CA TRP A 253 0.68 9.30 8.37
C TRP A 253 -0.26 9.93 9.39
N GLY A 254 -0.99 10.98 8.98
CA GLY A 254 -1.96 11.67 9.84
C GLY A 254 -3.10 10.76 10.32
N PHE A 255 -3.56 9.84 9.49
CA PHE A 255 -4.54 8.83 9.88
C PHE A 255 -4.02 7.92 11.00
N TYR A 256 -2.78 7.38 10.86
CA TYR A 256 -2.20 6.52 11.90
C TYR A 256 -1.91 7.30 13.19
N ASP A 257 -1.45 8.56 13.11
CA ASP A 257 -1.26 9.41 14.29
C ASP A 257 -2.58 9.73 14.99
N TYR A 258 -3.61 10.09 14.22
CA TYR A 258 -4.93 10.36 14.76
C TYR A 258 -5.55 9.11 15.42
N GLN A 259 -5.45 7.96 14.78
CA GLN A 259 -5.93 6.69 15.33
C GLN A 259 -5.15 6.32 16.60
N ASN A 260 -3.85 6.56 16.65
CA ASN A 260 -3.04 6.28 17.84
C ASN A 260 -3.45 7.13 19.05
N ARG A 261 -3.87 8.37 18.82
CA ARG A 261 -4.27 9.30 19.92
C ARG A 261 -5.72 9.14 20.34
N ASN A 262 -6.61 8.86 19.41
CA ASN A 262 -8.05 8.93 19.61
C ASN A 262 -8.77 7.59 19.47
N GLY A 263 -8.05 6.51 19.16
CA GLY A 263 -8.63 5.20 18.86
C GLY A 263 -9.44 5.17 17.55
N LEU A 264 -10.20 4.10 17.36
CA LEU A 264 -11.00 3.88 16.16
C LEU A 264 -12.39 4.55 16.29
N ASN A 265 -12.41 5.88 16.38
CA ASN A 265 -13.64 6.67 16.42
C ASN A 265 -14.20 6.95 15.00
N LEU A 266 -15.34 7.65 14.92
CA LEU A 266 -15.95 8.02 13.64
C LEU A 266 -15.01 8.88 12.77
N GLY A 267 -14.21 9.77 13.38
CA GLY A 267 -13.20 10.57 12.69
C GLY A 267 -12.09 9.70 12.10
N ALA A 268 -11.60 8.71 12.83
CA ALA A 268 -10.61 7.75 12.31
C ALA A 268 -11.18 6.91 11.16
N LYS A 269 -12.44 6.48 11.24
CA LYS A 269 -13.13 5.77 10.14
C LYS A 269 -13.28 6.67 8.90
N ALA A 270 -13.63 7.94 9.07
CA ALA A 270 -13.69 8.90 7.97
C ALA A 270 -12.32 9.12 7.30
N LEU A 271 -11.26 9.31 8.11
CA LEU A 271 -9.89 9.43 7.61
C LEU A 271 -9.43 8.15 6.90
N MET A 272 -9.78 6.97 7.41
CA MET A 272 -9.49 5.69 6.77
C MET A 272 -10.10 5.60 5.37
N VAL A 273 -11.35 6.03 5.20
CA VAL A 273 -12.01 6.07 3.88
C VAL A 273 -11.30 7.06 2.95
N ILE A 274 -10.94 8.25 3.45
CA ILE A 274 -10.21 9.25 2.66
C ILE A 274 -8.86 8.68 2.20
N VAL A 275 -8.10 8.07 3.09
CA VAL A 275 -6.80 7.45 2.76
C VAL A 275 -6.99 6.30 1.76
N ALA A 276 -8.03 5.50 1.89
CA ALA A 276 -8.35 4.43 0.93
C ALA A 276 -8.63 4.97 -0.47
N VAL A 277 -9.39 6.08 -0.57
CA VAL A 277 -9.68 6.76 -1.85
C VAL A 277 -8.40 7.37 -2.43
N LEU A 278 -7.56 8.02 -1.62
CA LEU A 278 -6.28 8.57 -2.07
C LEU A 278 -5.34 7.46 -2.56
N ASN A 279 -5.29 6.32 -1.88
CA ASN A 279 -4.49 5.17 -2.30
C ASN A 279 -4.98 4.59 -3.65
N ALA A 280 -6.30 4.49 -3.85
CA ALA A 280 -6.88 4.13 -5.15
C ALA A 280 -6.50 5.14 -6.24
N GLY A 281 -6.52 6.45 -5.91
CA GLY A 281 -6.08 7.54 -6.79
C GLY A 281 -4.61 7.44 -7.15
N ARG A 282 -3.74 7.16 -6.16
CA ARG A 282 -2.31 6.91 -6.39
C ARG A 282 -2.09 5.83 -7.44
N ASN A 283 -2.73 4.68 -7.26
CA ASN A 283 -2.58 3.55 -8.18
C ASN A 283 -3.04 3.90 -9.60
N ALA A 284 -4.24 4.47 -9.75
CA ALA A 284 -4.79 4.85 -11.04
C ALA A 284 -3.93 5.92 -11.76
N PHE A 285 -3.49 6.93 -11.03
CA PHE A 285 -2.65 8.00 -11.59
C PHE A 285 -1.26 7.49 -11.97
N SER A 286 -0.68 6.57 -11.21
CA SER A 286 0.61 5.95 -11.51
C SER A 286 0.56 5.10 -12.77
N PHE A 287 -0.47 4.27 -12.93
CA PHE A 287 -0.66 3.49 -14.15
C PHE A 287 -0.91 4.39 -15.36
N PHE A 288 -1.70 5.45 -15.19
CA PHE A 288 -1.89 6.46 -16.23
C PHE A 288 -0.56 7.11 -16.62
N LEU A 289 0.25 7.57 -15.65
CA LEU A 289 1.55 8.16 -15.91
C LEU A 289 2.48 7.18 -16.63
N LEU A 290 2.58 5.95 -16.12
CA LEU A 290 3.47 4.93 -16.67
C LEU A 290 3.14 4.64 -18.13
N ILE A 291 1.85 4.47 -18.48
CA ILE A 291 1.46 4.17 -19.85
C ILE A 291 1.74 5.34 -20.81
N ILE A 292 1.47 6.60 -20.42
CA ILE A 292 1.74 7.75 -21.28
C ILE A 292 3.26 7.96 -21.47
N VAL A 293 4.05 7.69 -20.44
CA VAL A 293 5.52 7.69 -20.52
C VAL A 293 5.98 6.62 -21.49
N CYS A 294 5.50 5.38 -21.36
CA CYS A 294 5.85 4.26 -22.23
C CYS A 294 5.40 4.45 -23.68
N MET A 295 4.33 5.22 -23.92
CA MET A 295 3.90 5.64 -25.27
C MET A 295 4.76 6.73 -25.89
N GLY A 296 5.68 7.31 -25.13
CA GLY A 296 6.56 8.37 -25.61
C GLY A 296 5.96 9.77 -25.62
N TYR A 297 4.93 10.02 -24.78
CA TYR A 297 4.26 11.31 -24.75
C TYR A 297 5.21 12.47 -24.40
N GLY A 298 5.23 13.48 -25.26
CA GLY A 298 6.03 14.68 -25.07
C GLY A 298 7.53 14.52 -25.35
N VAL A 299 8.02 13.30 -25.65
CA VAL A 299 9.44 13.02 -25.95
C VAL A 299 9.60 12.41 -27.33
N VAL A 300 8.77 11.43 -27.68
CA VAL A 300 8.79 10.73 -28.98
C VAL A 300 7.63 11.19 -29.85
N LYS A 301 6.48 11.39 -29.22
CA LYS A 301 5.23 11.84 -29.86
C LYS A 301 4.75 13.11 -29.18
N PRO A 302 4.59 14.23 -29.91
CA PRO A 302 4.11 15.49 -29.31
C PRO A 302 2.70 15.37 -28.76
N SER A 303 1.85 14.58 -29.39
CA SER A 303 0.49 14.28 -28.93
C SER A 303 0.12 12.82 -29.17
N LEU A 304 -0.74 12.26 -28.31
CA LEU A 304 -1.24 10.89 -28.43
C LEU A 304 -2.62 10.83 -29.12
N GLY A 305 -3.21 11.99 -29.47
CA GLY A 305 -4.51 12.05 -30.15
C GLY A 305 -5.59 11.27 -29.42
N ARG A 306 -6.38 10.47 -30.17
CA ARG A 306 -7.48 9.64 -29.62
C ARG A 306 -7.01 8.62 -28.59
N THR A 307 -5.77 8.15 -28.67
CA THR A 307 -5.23 7.16 -27.72
C THR A 307 -5.19 7.73 -26.29
N MET A 308 -4.93 9.04 -26.14
CA MET A 308 -4.93 9.69 -24.82
C MET A 308 -6.30 9.61 -24.13
N VAL A 309 -7.40 9.69 -24.92
CA VAL A 309 -8.76 9.56 -24.39
C VAL A 309 -9.00 8.15 -23.86
N TYR A 310 -8.60 7.12 -24.60
CA TYR A 310 -8.75 5.73 -24.14
C TYR A 310 -7.96 5.44 -22.87
N VAL A 311 -6.72 5.98 -22.77
CA VAL A 311 -5.91 5.84 -21.55
C VAL A 311 -6.57 6.53 -20.36
N ARG A 312 -7.13 7.73 -20.54
CA ARG A 312 -7.89 8.43 -19.48
C ARG A 312 -9.12 7.64 -19.04
N ILE A 313 -9.89 7.10 -19.99
CA ILE A 313 -11.08 6.29 -19.69
C ILE A 313 -10.67 5.05 -18.87
N LEU A 314 -9.60 4.35 -19.28
CA LEU A 314 -9.10 3.20 -18.55
C LEU A 314 -8.66 3.57 -17.13
N ALA A 315 -7.96 4.72 -16.95
CA ALA A 315 -7.53 5.20 -15.64
C ALA A 315 -8.73 5.55 -14.73
N ILE A 316 -9.74 6.21 -15.26
CA ILE A 316 -10.96 6.53 -14.52
C ILE A 316 -11.72 5.25 -14.15
N ALA A 317 -11.86 4.30 -15.07
CA ALA A 317 -12.50 3.01 -14.79
C ALA A 317 -11.76 2.24 -13.69
N HIS A 318 -10.43 2.17 -13.77
CA HIS A 318 -9.61 1.54 -12.73
C HIS A 318 -9.78 2.22 -11.37
N PHE A 319 -9.76 3.55 -11.33
CA PHE A 319 -9.98 4.33 -10.11
C PHE A 319 -11.33 4.01 -9.48
N VAL A 320 -12.42 4.01 -10.28
CA VAL A 320 -13.77 3.72 -9.78
C VAL A 320 -13.85 2.30 -9.20
N PHE A 321 -13.32 1.29 -9.91
CA PHE A 321 -13.30 -0.08 -9.38
C PHE A 321 -12.43 -0.23 -8.14
N ALA A 322 -11.28 0.48 -8.08
CA ALA A 322 -10.42 0.48 -6.90
C ALA A 322 -11.09 1.11 -5.68
N VAL A 323 -11.86 2.20 -5.87
CA VAL A 323 -12.64 2.82 -4.78
C VAL A 323 -13.76 1.89 -4.32
N ILE A 324 -14.49 1.26 -5.24
CA ILE A 324 -15.54 0.28 -4.90
C ILE A 324 -14.94 -0.87 -4.10
N TYR A 325 -13.79 -1.42 -4.55
CA TYR A 325 -13.08 -2.46 -3.82
C TYR A 325 -12.65 -2.00 -2.42
N ALA A 326 -12.06 -0.80 -2.32
CA ALA A 326 -11.60 -0.25 -1.04
C ALA A 326 -12.77 -0.08 -0.05
N VAL A 327 -13.90 0.47 -0.49
CA VAL A 327 -15.10 0.62 0.37
C VAL A 327 -15.69 -0.73 0.75
N ALA A 328 -15.78 -1.67 -0.21
CA ALA A 328 -16.28 -3.01 0.06
C ALA A 328 -15.40 -3.76 1.08
N SER A 329 -14.07 -3.66 0.95
CA SER A 329 -13.13 -4.31 1.87
C SER A 329 -13.19 -3.77 3.32
N LEU A 330 -13.70 -2.55 3.51
CA LEU A 330 -13.94 -1.99 4.84
C LEU A 330 -15.27 -2.47 5.46
N SER A 331 -16.21 -2.93 4.63
CA SER A 331 -17.58 -3.27 5.04
C SER A 331 -17.83 -4.77 5.11
N ILE A 332 -17.09 -5.58 4.34
CA ILE A 332 -17.29 -7.02 4.20
C ILE A 332 -16.24 -7.75 5.02
N THR A 333 -16.67 -8.57 5.96
CA THR A 333 -15.76 -9.49 6.67
C THR A 333 -15.39 -10.68 5.77
N PRO A 334 -14.18 -11.25 5.90
CA PRO A 334 -13.75 -12.39 5.07
C PRO A 334 -14.73 -13.59 5.12
N ASP A 335 -15.40 -13.78 6.26
CA ASP A 335 -16.33 -14.90 6.48
C ASP A 335 -17.68 -14.70 5.79
N SER A 336 -18.07 -13.43 5.53
CA SER A 336 -19.29 -13.08 4.79
C SER A 336 -19.04 -12.85 3.29
N ALA A 337 -17.80 -13.03 2.85
CA ALA A 337 -17.32 -12.76 1.50
C ALA A 337 -17.75 -13.86 0.52
N GLY A 338 -19.02 -13.88 0.16
CA GLY A 338 -19.57 -14.79 -0.87
C GLY A 338 -19.13 -14.40 -2.30
N PRO A 339 -19.81 -14.92 -3.34
CA PRO A 339 -19.47 -14.68 -4.75
C PRO A 339 -19.50 -13.20 -5.16
N LEU A 340 -20.11 -12.34 -4.33
CA LEU A 340 -20.15 -10.88 -4.55
C LEU A 340 -18.74 -10.25 -4.59
N VAL A 341 -17.80 -10.76 -3.78
CA VAL A 341 -16.41 -10.29 -3.77
C VAL A 341 -15.73 -10.54 -5.12
N LEU A 342 -16.01 -11.69 -5.73
CA LEU A 342 -15.47 -12.00 -7.05
C LEU A 342 -15.93 -10.99 -8.11
N LEU A 343 -17.20 -10.57 -8.04
CA LEU A 343 -17.76 -9.55 -8.95
C LEU A 343 -17.06 -8.19 -8.82
N ILE A 344 -16.55 -7.84 -7.64
CA ILE A 344 -15.83 -6.58 -7.40
C ILE A 344 -14.35 -6.70 -7.80
N VAL A 345 -13.72 -7.84 -7.52
CA VAL A 345 -12.29 -8.07 -7.79
C VAL A 345 -12.02 -8.27 -9.28
N LEU A 346 -12.89 -8.94 -10.02
CA LEU A 346 -12.68 -9.25 -11.44
C LEU A 346 -12.54 -8.00 -12.32
N PRO A 347 -13.42 -6.97 -12.25
CA PRO A 347 -13.24 -5.75 -13.03
C PRO A 347 -11.95 -5.00 -12.68
N LEU A 348 -11.60 -4.96 -11.39
CA LEU A 348 -10.34 -4.34 -10.93
C LEU A 348 -9.12 -5.07 -11.50
N ALA A 349 -9.10 -6.40 -11.43
CA ALA A 349 -8.04 -7.22 -12.00
C ALA A 349 -7.99 -7.10 -13.54
N GLY A 350 -9.15 -7.03 -14.21
CA GLY A 350 -9.25 -6.82 -15.65
C GLY A 350 -8.65 -5.50 -16.10
N THR A 351 -8.95 -4.40 -15.40
CA THR A 351 -8.37 -3.08 -15.71
C THR A 351 -6.87 -3.05 -15.43
N LEU A 352 -6.41 -3.68 -14.35
CA LEU A 352 -4.99 -3.80 -14.03
C LEU A 352 -4.23 -4.57 -15.11
N THR A 353 -4.78 -5.71 -15.55
CA THR A 353 -4.20 -6.52 -16.64
C THR A 353 -4.16 -5.72 -17.95
N ALA A 354 -5.21 -4.98 -18.27
CA ALA A 354 -5.25 -4.12 -19.45
C ALA A 354 -4.16 -3.06 -19.41
N PHE A 355 -3.95 -2.38 -18.27
CA PHE A 355 -2.83 -1.44 -18.08
C PHE A 355 -1.49 -2.10 -18.32
N TYR A 356 -1.29 -3.27 -17.73
CA TYR A 356 -0.02 -3.98 -17.79
C TYR A 356 0.34 -4.38 -19.23
N VAL A 357 -0.58 -5.08 -19.91
CA VAL A 357 -0.38 -5.52 -21.29
C VAL A 357 -0.18 -4.33 -22.23
N TRP A 358 -0.99 -3.28 -22.04
CA TRP A 358 -0.87 -2.09 -22.88
C TRP A 358 0.45 -1.35 -22.64
N THR A 359 0.90 -1.22 -21.40
CA THR A 359 2.18 -0.59 -21.04
C THR A 359 3.35 -1.30 -21.68
N LEU A 360 3.43 -2.65 -21.55
CA LEU A 360 4.53 -3.44 -22.13
C LEU A 360 4.53 -3.37 -23.67
N ASN A 361 3.37 -3.50 -24.29
CA ASN A 361 3.25 -3.40 -25.74
C ASN A 361 3.65 -2.00 -26.24
N SER A 362 3.21 -0.95 -25.55
CA SER A 362 3.56 0.43 -25.90
C SER A 362 5.05 0.72 -25.74
N LEU A 363 5.65 0.21 -24.66
CA LEU A 363 7.09 0.38 -24.42
C LEU A 363 7.92 -0.33 -25.50
N ASN A 364 7.59 -1.57 -25.85
CA ASN A 364 8.25 -2.32 -26.89
C ASN A 364 8.09 -1.64 -28.28
N ALA A 365 6.88 -1.16 -28.59
CA ALA A 365 6.62 -0.45 -29.84
C ALA A 365 7.41 0.87 -29.91
N THR A 366 7.47 1.63 -28.81
CA THR A 366 8.23 2.88 -28.73
C THR A 366 9.73 2.64 -28.85
N MET A 367 10.27 1.60 -28.20
CA MET A 367 11.69 1.25 -28.35
C MET A 367 12.02 0.84 -29.79
N LYS A 368 11.17 0.04 -30.44
CA LYS A 368 11.36 -0.36 -31.84
C LYS A 368 11.35 0.87 -32.76
N ASP A 369 10.37 1.76 -32.63
CA ASP A 369 10.26 3.00 -33.41
C ASP A 369 11.52 3.89 -33.24
N LEU A 370 12.06 3.99 -32.01
CA LEU A 370 13.29 4.76 -31.74
C LEU A 370 14.54 4.13 -32.36
N VAL A 371 14.65 2.79 -32.36
CA VAL A 371 15.76 2.07 -32.98
C VAL A 371 15.69 2.20 -34.49
N ASP A 372 14.49 2.05 -35.09
CA ASP A 372 14.28 2.18 -36.54
C ASP A 372 14.62 3.61 -37.02
N ARG A 373 14.35 4.65 -36.21
CA ARG A 373 14.71 6.04 -36.45
C ARG A 373 16.16 6.39 -36.07
N LYS A 374 16.98 5.43 -35.63
CA LYS A 374 18.37 5.61 -35.19
C LYS A 374 18.54 6.58 -34.00
N GLN A 375 17.50 6.84 -33.22
CA GLN A 375 17.55 7.74 -32.05
C GLN A 375 18.15 7.02 -30.83
N LYS A 376 19.46 6.78 -30.85
CA LYS A 376 20.20 5.98 -29.86
C LYS A 376 20.02 6.48 -28.42
N VAL A 377 20.11 7.80 -28.18
CA VAL A 377 20.02 8.39 -26.83
C VAL A 377 18.63 8.20 -26.23
N LYS A 378 17.56 8.48 -27.00
CA LYS A 378 16.19 8.25 -26.55
C LYS A 378 15.93 6.76 -26.35
N ALA A 379 16.39 5.89 -27.27
CA ALA A 379 16.26 4.44 -27.15
C ALA A 379 16.92 3.91 -25.86
N MET A 380 18.11 4.42 -25.51
CA MET A 380 18.81 4.05 -24.27
C MET A 380 18.01 4.47 -23.01
N MET A 381 17.40 5.66 -23.01
CA MET A 381 16.53 6.13 -21.91
C MET A 381 15.32 5.18 -21.71
N TYR A 382 14.64 4.78 -22.79
CA TYR A 382 13.55 3.83 -22.75
C TYR A 382 14.00 2.39 -22.39
N LYS A 383 15.21 1.99 -22.78
CA LYS A 383 15.83 0.72 -22.36
C LYS A 383 16.07 0.70 -20.84
N LYS A 384 16.58 1.81 -20.26
CA LYS A 384 16.72 1.94 -18.81
C LYS A 384 15.37 1.83 -18.09
N LEU A 385 14.31 2.47 -18.62
CA LEU A 385 12.94 2.33 -18.09
C LEU A 385 12.46 0.87 -18.17
N TRP A 386 12.71 0.18 -19.27
CA TRP A 386 12.36 -1.23 -19.44
C TRP A 386 13.01 -2.11 -18.37
N TRP A 387 14.32 -1.92 -18.12
CA TRP A 387 15.03 -2.64 -17.06
C TRP A 387 14.49 -2.32 -15.65
N CYS A 388 14.13 -1.07 -15.39
CA CYS A 388 13.51 -0.68 -14.11
C CYS A 388 12.18 -1.42 -13.90
N ILE A 389 11.28 -1.38 -14.88
CA ILE A 389 9.99 -2.07 -14.81
C ILE A 389 10.19 -3.57 -14.65
N LEU A 390 11.07 -4.18 -15.44
CA LEU A 390 11.37 -5.62 -15.34
C LEU A 390 11.94 -5.96 -13.95
N GLY A 391 12.89 -5.16 -13.46
CA GLY A 391 13.48 -5.34 -12.13
C GLY A 391 12.43 -5.28 -11.02
N SER A 392 11.55 -4.28 -11.05
CA SER A 392 10.47 -4.13 -10.08
C SER A 392 9.51 -5.32 -10.11
N ILE A 393 9.15 -5.79 -11.31
CA ILE A 393 8.34 -7.01 -11.47
C ILE A 393 9.04 -8.22 -10.84
N MET A 394 10.32 -8.42 -11.13
CA MET A 394 11.10 -9.54 -10.57
C MET A 394 11.18 -9.47 -9.05
N VAL A 395 11.37 -8.27 -8.48
CA VAL A 395 11.35 -8.06 -7.02
C VAL A 395 9.98 -8.40 -6.45
N ILE A 396 8.88 -7.95 -7.08
CA ILE A 396 7.51 -8.24 -6.65
C ILE A 396 7.24 -9.75 -6.67
N PHE A 397 7.58 -10.43 -7.76
CA PHE A 397 7.41 -11.88 -7.86
C PHE A 397 8.27 -12.64 -6.85
N GLY A 398 9.55 -12.27 -6.72
CA GLY A 398 10.46 -12.89 -5.77
C GLY A 398 9.96 -12.77 -4.34
N PHE A 399 9.50 -11.56 -3.96
CA PHE A 399 8.95 -11.31 -2.64
C PHE A 399 7.62 -12.06 -2.41
N PHE A 400 6.74 -12.10 -3.43
CA PHE A 400 5.51 -12.87 -3.38
C PHE A 400 5.80 -14.38 -3.20
N PHE A 401 6.79 -14.91 -3.92
CA PHE A 401 7.20 -16.32 -3.81
C PHE A 401 7.74 -16.64 -2.41
N ILE A 402 8.64 -15.82 -1.89
CA ILE A 402 9.17 -15.97 -0.53
C ILE A 402 8.03 -15.94 0.50
N ASN A 403 7.12 -14.98 0.37
CA ASN A 403 5.97 -14.89 1.26
C ASN A 403 5.04 -16.11 1.15
N SER A 404 4.82 -16.64 -0.04
CA SER A 404 4.01 -17.84 -0.22
C SER A 404 4.60 -19.04 0.51
N ILE A 405 5.93 -19.19 0.51
CA ILE A 405 6.61 -20.23 1.28
C ILE A 405 6.46 -20.01 2.78
N VAL A 406 6.65 -18.78 3.25
CA VAL A 406 6.48 -18.42 4.66
C VAL A 406 5.03 -18.63 5.10
N PHE A 407 4.05 -18.26 4.25
CA PHE A 407 2.63 -18.46 4.53
C PHE A 407 2.18 -19.93 4.40
N ALA A 408 2.93 -20.79 3.74
CA ALA A 408 2.64 -22.23 3.74
C ALA A 408 2.72 -22.83 5.17
N GLY A 409 3.54 -22.25 6.06
CA GLY A 409 3.55 -22.56 7.50
C GLY A 409 2.39 -21.96 8.32
N ARG A 410 1.42 -21.29 7.69
CA ARG A 410 0.29 -20.61 8.35
C ARG A 410 -0.68 -21.55 9.09
N SER A 411 -0.66 -22.83 8.77
CA SER A 411 -1.43 -23.86 9.50
C SER A 411 -0.92 -24.04 10.94
N ASP A 412 0.27 -23.55 11.24
CA ASP A 412 0.79 -23.52 12.60
C ASP A 412 0.14 -22.38 13.39
N ALA A 413 -0.48 -22.70 14.52
CA ALA A 413 -1.14 -21.73 15.39
C ALA A 413 -0.17 -20.66 15.91
N SER A 414 1.12 -20.96 16.05
CA SER A 414 2.18 -20.06 16.51
C SER A 414 2.59 -19.01 15.46
N PHE A 415 2.22 -19.18 14.18
CA PHE A 415 2.66 -18.32 13.09
C PHE A 415 2.34 -16.83 13.31
N VAL A 416 1.12 -16.51 13.71
CA VAL A 416 0.70 -15.11 13.94
C VAL A 416 1.37 -14.51 15.18
N PRO A 417 1.41 -15.21 16.33
CA PRO A 417 2.13 -14.76 17.52
C PRO A 417 3.61 -14.50 17.32
N ASP A 418 4.29 -15.27 16.46
CA ASP A 418 5.73 -15.11 16.22
C ASP A 418 6.05 -13.97 15.24
N HIS A 419 5.14 -13.69 14.30
CA HIS A 419 5.40 -12.74 13.20
C HIS A 419 4.63 -11.42 13.30
N TRP A 420 3.88 -11.14 14.37
CA TRP A 420 3.04 -9.93 14.46
C TRP A 420 3.80 -8.60 14.34
N LYS A 421 5.09 -8.56 14.73
CA LYS A 421 5.93 -7.35 14.64
C LYS A 421 6.34 -7.00 13.21
N THR A 422 6.53 -8.00 12.35
CA THR A 422 7.07 -7.85 10.99
C THR A 422 6.00 -7.96 9.90
N ARG A 423 4.84 -8.49 10.25
CA ARG A 423 3.75 -8.76 9.29
C ARG A 423 3.31 -7.53 8.48
N TRP A 424 3.31 -6.35 9.10
CA TRP A 424 2.94 -5.11 8.42
C TRP A 424 3.87 -4.80 7.23
N PHE A 425 5.17 -5.08 7.38
CA PHE A 425 6.15 -4.86 6.33
C PHE A 425 5.91 -5.78 5.14
N VAL A 426 5.61 -7.05 5.44
CA VAL A 426 5.28 -8.07 4.43
C VAL A 426 4.02 -7.72 3.65
N LEU A 427 3.00 -7.19 4.32
CA LEU A 427 1.70 -6.90 3.70
C LEU A 427 1.67 -5.56 2.94
N ASP A 428 2.48 -4.58 3.35
CA ASP A 428 2.33 -3.20 2.90
C ASP A 428 3.67 -2.47 2.69
N GLY A 429 4.59 -2.55 3.64
CA GLY A 429 5.79 -1.71 3.68
C GLY A 429 6.69 -1.85 2.44
N TRP A 430 7.00 -3.04 2.02
CA TRP A 430 7.93 -3.29 0.92
C TRP A 430 7.40 -2.81 -0.44
N LEU A 431 6.07 -2.93 -0.68
CA LEU A 431 5.44 -2.43 -1.90
C LEU A 431 5.58 -0.91 -2.03
N ASN A 432 5.44 -0.20 -0.91
CA ASN A 432 5.62 1.25 -0.89
C ASN A 432 7.08 1.65 -1.18
N ILE A 433 8.06 0.84 -0.78
CA ILE A 433 9.48 1.08 -1.08
C ILE A 433 9.76 0.85 -2.58
N VAL A 434 9.26 -0.25 -3.16
CA VAL A 434 9.39 -0.50 -4.61
C VAL A 434 8.74 0.63 -5.40
N TYR A 435 7.55 1.03 -5.00
CA TYR A 435 6.84 2.13 -5.64
C TYR A 435 7.60 3.47 -5.54
N LEU A 436 8.18 3.78 -4.36
CA LEU A 436 9.04 4.95 -4.19
C LEU A 436 10.23 4.92 -5.16
N PHE A 437 10.89 3.76 -5.28
CA PHE A 437 12.00 3.57 -6.19
C PHE A 437 11.58 3.81 -7.65
N ASP A 438 10.47 3.23 -8.09
CA ASP A 438 9.98 3.37 -9.46
C ASP A 438 9.64 4.83 -9.81
N ILE A 439 8.95 5.54 -8.93
CA ILE A 439 8.61 6.95 -9.14
C ILE A 439 9.87 7.84 -9.12
N ALA A 440 10.79 7.60 -8.18
CA ALA A 440 12.05 8.33 -8.11
C ALA A 440 12.89 8.10 -9.38
N PHE A 441 12.93 6.88 -9.91
CA PHE A 441 13.63 6.54 -11.12
C PHE A 441 12.99 7.19 -12.36
N VAL A 442 11.67 7.17 -12.47
CA VAL A 442 10.95 7.90 -13.55
C VAL A 442 11.23 9.40 -13.44
N ALA A 443 11.13 10.00 -12.25
CA ALA A 443 11.45 11.39 -12.04
C ALA A 443 12.91 11.70 -12.41
N TYR A 444 13.86 10.84 -12.10
CA TYR A 444 15.26 11.00 -12.47
C TYR A 444 15.45 10.95 -14.00
N LEU A 445 14.84 9.99 -14.70
CA LEU A 445 14.96 9.86 -16.16
C LEU A 445 14.34 11.04 -16.91
N TRP A 446 13.22 11.56 -16.43
CA TRP A 446 12.50 12.69 -17.05
C TRP A 446 12.75 14.03 -16.34
N ARG A 447 13.84 14.17 -15.58
CA ARG A 447 14.14 15.43 -14.87
C ARG A 447 14.23 16.61 -15.84
N PRO A 448 13.72 17.78 -15.45
CA PRO A 448 13.87 19.01 -16.24
C PRO A 448 15.35 19.37 -16.38
N THR A 449 15.80 19.53 -17.64
CA THR A 449 17.16 19.97 -18.01
C THR A 449 17.08 21.04 -19.06
N ALA A 450 18.15 21.84 -19.22
CA ALA A 450 18.26 22.79 -20.32
C ALA A 450 18.16 22.06 -21.68
N ASN A 451 17.52 22.69 -22.65
CA ASN A 451 17.29 22.13 -23.99
C ASN A 451 16.40 20.88 -24.10
N ASN A 452 15.56 20.59 -23.11
CA ASN A 452 14.63 19.46 -23.17
C ASN A 452 13.73 19.49 -24.41
N ARG A 453 13.23 20.65 -24.82
CA ARG A 453 12.44 20.82 -26.05
C ARG A 453 13.23 20.46 -27.30
N ARG A 454 14.47 20.89 -27.40
CA ARG A 454 15.35 20.52 -28.51
C ARG A 454 15.59 19.01 -28.54
N PHE A 455 15.85 18.40 -27.39
CA PHE A 455 16.00 16.96 -27.27
C PHE A 455 14.74 16.21 -27.70
N ALA A 456 13.56 16.68 -27.30
CA ALA A 456 12.29 16.05 -27.69
C ALA A 456 12.00 16.19 -29.19
N MET A 457 12.33 17.37 -29.79
CA MET A 457 12.09 17.67 -31.20
C MET A 457 13.19 17.20 -32.14
N SER A 458 14.37 16.86 -31.63
CA SER A 458 15.46 16.38 -32.50
C SER A 458 15.02 15.02 -33.07
N ASP A 459 14.67 15.05 -34.38
CA ASP A 459 14.91 13.92 -35.24
C ASP A 459 16.42 13.89 -35.40
N GLU A 460 17.08 12.95 -34.77
CA GLU A 460 18.50 12.73 -34.96
C GLU A 460 18.73 12.28 -36.42
N LEU A 461 18.80 13.24 -37.31
CA LEU A 461 19.50 13.07 -38.55
C LEU A 461 20.95 12.81 -38.15
N ALA A 462 21.38 11.57 -38.38
CA ALA A 462 22.73 11.07 -38.30
C ALA A 462 23.71 12.00 -37.58
N GLN A 463 23.96 11.77 -36.30
CA GLN A 463 25.11 12.36 -35.64
C GLN A 463 26.35 11.78 -36.32
N ASP A 464 26.78 12.43 -37.38
CA ASP A 464 28.16 12.42 -37.78
C ASP A 464 28.90 13.29 -36.77
N ASP A 465 29.60 12.67 -35.89
CA ASP A 465 30.90 12.89 -35.27
C ASP A 465 31.30 14.24 -34.67
N ASP A 466 30.42 15.20 -34.46
CA ASP A 466 30.78 16.40 -33.71
C ASP A 466 30.03 16.43 -32.36
N GLY A 467 30.73 15.87 -31.37
CA GLY A 467 30.33 15.80 -30.00
C GLY A 467 30.13 17.14 -29.32
N PHE A 468 28.94 17.71 -29.41
CA PHE A 468 28.56 18.87 -28.62
C PHE A 468 27.46 18.54 -27.62
N GLU A 469 27.85 18.54 -26.38
CA GLU A 469 27.03 18.73 -25.13
C GLU A 469 25.93 17.74 -24.73
N ILE A 470 25.75 16.61 -25.39
CA ILE A 470 24.94 15.51 -24.79
C ILE A 470 25.78 14.69 -23.80
N ARG A 471 27.08 14.95 -23.68
CA ARG A 471 27.97 14.30 -22.69
C ARG A 471 27.55 14.50 -21.24
N SER A 472 26.85 15.57 -20.89
CA SER A 472 26.41 15.77 -19.50
C SER A 472 25.24 14.90 -19.10
N PHE A 473 24.56 14.26 -20.07
CA PHE A 473 23.44 13.33 -19.76
C PHE A 473 23.89 11.86 -19.64
N GLY A 474 25.05 11.51 -20.23
CA GLY A 474 25.58 10.14 -20.25
C GLY A 474 26.79 9.92 -19.33
N SER A 475 27.57 10.95 -19.04
CA SER A 475 28.90 10.79 -18.43
C SER A 475 28.91 10.45 -16.92
N ALA A 476 27.76 10.42 -16.26
CA ALA A 476 27.71 9.97 -14.87
C ALA A 476 27.46 8.45 -14.71
N LEU A 477 27.24 7.72 -15.79
CA LEU A 477 26.92 6.29 -15.76
C LEU A 477 27.77 5.41 -16.69
N ASP A 478 28.66 6.01 -17.50
CA ASP A 478 29.49 5.25 -18.47
C ASP A 478 30.91 4.91 -17.94
N GLU A 479 31.26 5.22 -16.70
CA GLU A 479 32.58 4.84 -16.16
C GLU A 479 32.69 3.35 -15.75
N GLU A 480 31.58 2.60 -15.66
CA GLU A 480 31.65 1.17 -15.32
C GLU A 480 31.70 0.22 -16.52
N ASP A 481 31.27 0.63 -17.72
CA ASP A 481 31.25 -0.26 -18.90
C ASP A 481 32.53 -0.18 -19.75
N VAL A 482 33.47 0.74 -19.48
CA VAL A 482 34.72 0.89 -20.26
C VAL A 482 35.86 0.02 -19.76
N LEU A 483 35.69 -0.66 -18.60
CA LEU A 483 36.75 -1.54 -18.06
C LEU A 483 36.60 -3.02 -18.49
N ALA A 484 35.58 -3.37 -19.27
CA ALA A 484 35.36 -4.76 -19.70
C ALA A 484 35.90 -5.11 -21.10
N ASP A 485 36.29 -4.11 -21.93
CA ASP A 485 36.73 -4.39 -23.33
C ASP A 485 38.22 -4.16 -23.58
N ALA A 486 39.05 -4.06 -22.57
CA ALA A 486 40.49 -3.80 -22.70
C ALA A 486 41.39 -5.04 -22.53
N GLU A 487 40.93 -6.23 -22.88
CA GLU A 487 41.81 -7.40 -23.04
C GLU A 487 41.52 -8.14 -24.33
N GLY A 488 42.43 -7.91 -25.30
CA GLY A 488 42.61 -8.80 -26.44
C GLY A 488 42.62 -8.13 -27.81
N HIS A 489 43.72 -7.58 -28.22
CA HIS A 489 44.40 -7.94 -29.49
C HIS A 489 45.69 -7.17 -29.69
N HIS A 490 46.78 -7.86 -29.53
CA HIS A 490 48.09 -7.56 -30.12
C HIS A 490 48.05 -7.83 -31.62
N GLY A 491 48.70 -6.93 -32.40
CA GLY A 491 49.20 -7.35 -33.69
C GLY A 491 49.32 -6.29 -34.76
N SER A 492 50.57 -5.87 -34.95
CA SER A 492 51.27 -5.48 -36.19
C SER A 492 51.16 -4.07 -36.72
N GLU A 493 52.34 -3.47 -36.65
CA GLU A 493 52.87 -2.33 -37.37
C GLU A 493 52.64 -2.40 -38.86
N GLN A 494 52.32 -1.25 -39.49
CA GLN A 494 52.99 -0.86 -40.75
C GLN A 494 52.94 0.65 -40.98
N ARG A 495 54.14 1.24 -40.94
CA ARG A 495 54.48 2.58 -41.46
C ARG A 495 54.11 2.69 -42.91
N ARG A 496 53.63 3.86 -43.35
CA ARG A 496 53.97 4.46 -44.64
C ARG A 496 53.79 5.97 -44.64
N ASP A 497 54.85 6.60 -45.08
CA ASP A 497 55.27 7.92 -45.39
C ASP A 497 54.30 8.89 -46.08
N LEU A 498 54.40 10.12 -45.64
CA LEU A 498 54.58 11.41 -46.30
C LEU A 498 54.13 11.64 -47.75
N SER A 499 53.25 12.63 -47.91
CA SER A 499 53.48 13.73 -48.89
C SER A 499 52.48 14.88 -48.76
N PRO A 500 52.75 16.09 -49.29
CA PRO A 500 52.43 17.36 -48.65
C PRO A 500 51.19 18.09 -49.19
N VAL A 501 50.68 18.97 -48.35
CA VAL A 501 49.51 19.84 -48.49
C VAL A 501 49.80 21.02 -49.44
N PRO A 502 48.86 21.45 -50.32
CA PRO A 502 48.82 22.78 -50.88
C PRO A 502 47.88 23.73 -50.13
N PRO A 503 48.11 25.06 -50.19
CA PRO A 503 47.55 26.05 -49.29
C PRO A 503 46.15 26.55 -49.67
N LYS A 504 45.42 26.99 -48.67
CA LYS A 504 44.07 27.60 -48.70
C LYS A 504 44.12 29.01 -49.32
N PRO A 505 43.05 29.45 -50.01
CA PRO A 505 42.82 30.86 -50.29
C PRO A 505 42.01 31.55 -49.18
N VAL A 506 42.35 32.83 -48.98
CA VAL A 506 41.85 33.76 -47.96
C VAL A 506 40.47 34.32 -48.37
N PRO A 507 39.56 34.61 -47.46
CA PRO A 507 38.25 35.20 -47.77
C PRO A 507 38.30 36.73 -47.78
N SER A 508 37.63 37.33 -48.75
CA SER A 508 37.32 38.74 -48.82
C SER A 508 36.08 39.14 -48.08
N ALA A 509 36.11 40.30 -47.46
CA ALA A 509 35.18 40.91 -46.52
C ALA A 509 33.85 41.42 -47.14
N PRO A 510 32.95 41.97 -46.32
CA PRO A 510 31.49 41.81 -46.45
C PRO A 510 30.82 42.95 -47.21
N ARG A 511 29.67 42.67 -47.83
CA ARG A 511 28.71 43.68 -48.29
C ARG A 511 27.43 43.59 -47.46
N HIS A 512 27.09 44.71 -46.83
CA HIS A 512 25.76 45.05 -46.33
C HIS A 512 24.68 44.80 -47.38
N ARG A 513 23.60 44.21 -46.93
CA ARG A 513 22.28 44.39 -47.56
C ARG A 513 21.19 44.35 -46.54
N GLU A 514 20.35 45.34 -46.67
CA GLU A 514 19.24 45.78 -45.86
C GLU A 514 18.15 44.73 -45.60
N SER A 515 17.48 44.97 -44.48
CA SER A 515 16.26 44.41 -44.00
C SER A 515 15.14 44.31 -45.05
N LEU A 516 14.50 43.21 -45.11
CA LEU A 516 13.13 43.09 -45.57
C LEU A 516 12.38 42.22 -44.56
N ASP A 517 11.41 42.85 -43.96
CA ASP A 517 10.39 42.25 -43.09
C ASP A 517 9.75 41.06 -43.81
N GLY A 518 9.88 39.90 -43.24
CA GLY A 518 9.16 38.68 -43.60
C GLY A 518 8.40 38.19 -42.41
N GLU A 519 7.10 38.44 -42.42
CA GLU A 519 6.11 37.97 -41.47
C GLU A 519 6.27 36.47 -41.20
N THR A 520 6.44 36.17 -39.96
CA THR A 520 6.43 34.79 -39.45
C THR A 520 5.02 34.24 -39.51
N ILE A 521 4.76 33.37 -40.47
CA ILE A 521 3.56 32.53 -40.53
C ILE A 521 3.79 31.29 -39.65
N PHE A 522 3.68 31.43 -38.37
CA PHE A 522 3.35 30.33 -37.44
C PHE A 522 2.52 30.90 -36.28
N ALA A 523 1.24 31.07 -36.54
CA ALA A 523 0.24 31.16 -35.47
C ALA A 523 0.13 29.79 -34.80
N VAL A 524 0.72 29.67 -33.62
CA VAL A 524 0.40 28.58 -32.69
C VAL A 524 -0.98 28.88 -32.13
N GLY A 525 -1.97 28.07 -32.51
CA GLY A 525 -3.31 28.11 -31.92
C GLY A 525 -3.22 27.81 -30.43
N GLU A 526 -3.53 28.79 -29.64
CA GLU A 526 -3.85 28.70 -28.22
C GLU A 526 -5.28 28.13 -28.11
N ASP A 527 -5.41 26.83 -27.94
CA ASP A 527 -6.66 26.24 -27.46
C ASP A 527 -6.69 26.34 -25.94
N GLY A 528 -7.19 27.47 -25.48
CA GLY A 528 -7.60 27.68 -24.10
C GLY A 528 -8.92 26.96 -23.83
N ASP A 529 -8.89 26.03 -22.91
CA ASP A 529 -10.08 25.43 -22.28
C ASP A 529 -10.88 26.52 -21.58
N LYS A 530 -12.00 26.92 -22.19
CA LYS A 530 -13.09 27.63 -21.50
C LYS A 530 -14.26 26.68 -21.29
N TRP A 531 -14.43 26.27 -20.07
CA TRP A 531 -15.72 25.86 -19.53
C TRP A 531 -16.48 27.13 -19.16
N SER A 532 -17.65 27.35 -19.74
CA SER A 532 -18.73 28.09 -19.11
C SER A 532 -20.03 27.75 -19.84
N ASP A 533 -20.98 27.47 -19.01
CA ASP A 533 -22.39 27.17 -19.26
C ASP A 533 -23.13 28.38 -19.86
N ASP A 534 -24.33 28.03 -20.34
CA ASP A 534 -25.60 28.77 -20.42
C ASP A 534 -26.00 29.40 -21.72
N ASP A 535 -27.05 28.74 -22.23
CA ASP A 535 -28.40 29.16 -22.57
C ASP A 535 -28.69 30.19 -23.68
N GLU A 536 -29.70 29.75 -24.44
CA GLU A 536 -30.74 30.48 -25.19
C GLU A 536 -30.49 30.97 -26.61
N SER A 537 -31.23 30.29 -27.49
CA SER A 537 -31.73 30.75 -28.81
C SER A 537 -32.61 32.01 -28.67
N PRO A 538 -33.21 32.56 -29.71
CA PRO A 538 -33.02 32.47 -31.16
C PRO A 538 -33.17 33.83 -31.91
N ARG A 539 -33.09 33.78 -33.18
CA ARG A 539 -33.77 34.64 -34.19
C ARG A 539 -32.94 35.46 -35.18
N ASN A 540 -33.14 35.04 -36.38
CA ASN A 540 -33.70 35.78 -37.54
C ASN A 540 -32.76 36.54 -38.48
N SER A 541 -32.84 36.07 -39.71
CA SER A 541 -33.15 36.78 -40.98
C SER A 541 -32.09 37.63 -41.68
N GLY A 542 -32.00 37.33 -42.93
CA GLY A 542 -31.73 38.30 -43.98
C GLY A 542 -30.57 37.89 -44.86
N GLU A 543 -30.79 37.15 -45.86
CA GLU A 543 -31.23 37.52 -47.23
C GLU A 543 -30.19 38.31 -48.04
N ARG A 544 -29.97 37.75 -49.25
CA ARG A 544 -29.53 38.39 -50.52
C ARG A 544 -28.02 38.51 -50.75
N GLN A 545 -27.51 38.22 -51.86
CA GLN A 545 -27.88 37.94 -53.25
C GLN A 545 -26.60 37.68 -54.01
N ARG A 546 -26.59 36.66 -54.85
CA ARG A 546 -26.40 36.66 -56.31
C ARG A 546 -25.27 37.53 -56.91
N LEU A 547 -24.46 36.88 -57.69
CA LEU A 547 -24.37 37.01 -59.15
C LEU A 547 -23.11 36.26 -59.63
N THR A 548 -23.26 35.19 -60.40
CA THR A 548 -23.12 35.07 -61.85
C THR A 548 -21.83 35.69 -62.37
N SER A 549 -21.00 35.12 -63.22
CA SER A 549 -21.20 34.24 -64.37
C SER A 549 -19.84 34.08 -65.06
N LYS A 550 -19.69 32.97 -65.76
CA LYS A 550 -19.05 32.84 -67.10
C LYS A 550 -17.54 33.18 -67.19
N ASP A 551 -16.72 32.32 -67.65
CA ASP A 551 -16.68 31.53 -68.90
C ASP A 551 -15.86 30.26 -68.69
#